data_51679234bc7a01f7814edff3d7c37673
#
_entry.id   51679234bc7a01f7814edff3d7c37673
#
_cell.length_a   1.000
_cell.length_b   1.000
_cell.length_c   1.000
_cell.angle_alpha   90.00
_cell.angle_beta   90.00
_cell.angle_gamma   90.00
#
_symmetry.space_group_name_H-M   'P 1'
#
loop_
_entity.id
_entity.type
_entity.pdbx_description
1 polymer ?
#
loop_
_entity_poly.entity_id
_entity_poly.type
_entity_poly.pdbx_seq_one_letter_code
_entity_poly.pdbx_strand_id
1 'polypeptide(L)'
;RRQRQMCIRDRQCTAYQIVRQVYSQIGEKEVIFLPMPMIKDREKLIEIHDEDAAFTAEKLNEGKDVVFLTIGDPSIYSTCMYIHKRLKRMGYETELIPGIPSFCAAAARLDISLSENSDELHIIPASYGVEESMRLQGTKVFMKSGRKMAEVKRFLVENALEAKMVENCGMDSEKLYFSTEEIPEQAGYYSLFIIKDESETQRKDRRKD
;
A
#
# COMPACT_ATOMS: atom_id res chain seq x y z
N ARG A 1 20.46 11.54 -6.87
CA ARG A 1 18.99 11.24 -6.96
C ARG A 1 18.84 9.74 -7.10
N ARG A 2 18.69 9.00 -5.99
CA ARG A 2 18.42 7.56 -6.03
C ARG A 2 16.95 7.38 -6.39
N GLN A 3 16.67 6.89 -7.60
CA GLN A 3 15.39 6.31 -7.97
C GLN A 3 15.15 5.09 -7.07
N ARG A 4 14.16 5.17 -6.18
CA ARG A 4 13.71 4.00 -5.44
C ARG A 4 12.83 3.18 -6.38
N GLN A 5 13.36 2.08 -6.87
CA GLN A 5 12.61 1.06 -7.59
C GLN A 5 11.86 0.22 -6.55
N MET A 6 10.56 0.02 -6.73
CA MET A 6 9.74 -0.79 -5.83
C MET A 6 9.95 -2.29 -6.03
N CYS A 7 10.39 -2.70 -7.20
CA CYS A 7 10.96 -4.01 -7.46
C CYS A 7 12.42 -3.80 -7.89
N ILE A 8 13.33 -4.01 -6.97
CA ILE A 8 14.75 -3.97 -7.23
C ILE A 8 15.07 -5.21 -8.08
N ARG A 9 15.94 -5.05 -9.06
CA ARG A 9 16.50 -6.12 -9.90
C ARG A 9 17.29 -7.11 -9.05
N ASP A 10 16.63 -7.82 -8.10
CA ASP A 10 17.37 -8.79 -7.31
C ASP A 10 16.44 -9.55 -6.35
N ARG A 11 17.00 -10.54 -5.70
CA ARG A 11 16.47 -11.30 -4.56
C ARG A 11 15.99 -10.43 -3.38
N GLN A 12 16.07 -9.10 -3.48
CA GLN A 12 15.59 -8.10 -2.52
C GLN A 12 14.14 -7.63 -2.77
N CYS A 13 13.42 -8.22 -3.73
CA CYS A 13 11.99 -7.95 -3.93
C CYS A 13 11.22 -8.36 -2.66
N THR A 14 10.60 -7.40 -1.99
CA THR A 14 9.90 -7.63 -0.71
C THR A 14 8.82 -8.70 -0.85
N ALA A 15 8.02 -8.67 -1.92
CA ALA A 15 6.99 -9.69 -2.16
C ALA A 15 7.60 -11.10 -2.29
N TYR A 16 8.72 -11.23 -3.00
CA TYR A 16 9.43 -12.50 -3.13
C TYR A 16 9.97 -12.99 -1.79
N GLN A 17 10.54 -12.10 -0.97
CA GLN A 17 11.06 -12.47 0.35
C GLN A 17 9.96 -12.93 1.30
N ILE A 18 8.80 -12.27 1.30
CA ILE A 18 7.64 -12.70 2.10
C ILE A 18 7.22 -14.12 1.70
N VAL A 19 7.05 -14.39 0.41
CA VAL A 19 6.66 -15.72 -0.06
C VAL A 19 7.71 -16.77 0.29
N ARG A 20 9.00 -16.44 0.15
CA ARG A 20 10.11 -17.35 0.47
C ARG A 20 10.13 -17.81 1.94
N GLN A 21 9.63 -17.00 2.87
CA GLN A 21 9.55 -17.36 4.29
C GLN A 21 8.54 -18.51 4.53
N VAL A 22 7.46 -18.56 3.76
CA VAL A 22 6.39 -19.55 3.92
C VAL A 22 6.42 -20.67 2.88
N TYR A 23 7.09 -20.44 1.75
CA TYR A 23 7.22 -21.37 0.65
C TYR A 23 8.67 -21.35 0.11
N SER A 24 9.55 -22.11 0.76
CA SER A 24 10.98 -22.16 0.43
C SER A 24 11.26 -22.66 -0.99
N GLN A 25 10.40 -23.55 -1.52
CA GLN A 25 10.51 -24.12 -2.85
C GLN A 25 10.29 -23.11 -3.99
N ILE A 26 9.90 -21.86 -3.70
CA ILE A 26 9.82 -20.81 -4.71
C ILE A 26 11.15 -20.58 -5.43
N GLY A 27 12.27 -20.86 -4.75
CA GLY A 27 13.61 -20.77 -5.35
C GLY A 27 13.91 -21.79 -6.44
N GLU A 28 13.11 -22.86 -6.54
CA GLU A 28 13.19 -23.90 -7.58
C GLU A 28 12.40 -23.52 -8.85
N LYS A 29 11.55 -22.49 -8.75
CA LYS A 29 10.78 -21.95 -9.86
C LYS A 29 11.60 -20.97 -10.70
N GLU A 30 11.25 -20.82 -11.97
CA GLU A 30 11.77 -19.72 -12.78
C GLU A 30 11.23 -18.40 -12.20
N VAL A 31 12.11 -17.58 -11.63
CA VAL A 31 11.76 -16.30 -11.02
C VAL A 31 12.26 -15.15 -11.88
N ILE A 32 11.35 -14.28 -12.28
CA ILE A 32 11.63 -13.14 -13.15
C ILE A 32 11.29 -11.86 -12.39
N PHE A 33 12.22 -10.90 -12.38
CA PHE A 33 12.03 -9.60 -11.76
C PHE A 33 11.76 -8.55 -12.83
N LEU A 34 10.51 -8.10 -12.93
CA LEU A 34 10.13 -7.03 -13.85
C LEU A 34 10.46 -5.67 -13.22
N PRO A 35 11.09 -4.75 -13.98
CA PRO A 35 11.36 -3.41 -13.49
C PRO A 35 10.07 -2.59 -13.44
N MET A 36 9.66 -2.18 -12.24
CA MET A 36 8.48 -1.34 -12.01
C MET A 36 8.93 0.04 -11.48
N PRO A 37 9.48 0.93 -12.34
CA PRO A 37 10.03 2.19 -11.89
C PRO A 37 8.94 3.17 -11.44
N MET A 38 9.20 3.89 -10.34
CA MET A 38 8.32 4.97 -9.87
C MET A 38 8.72 6.30 -10.53
N ILE A 39 8.39 6.44 -11.80
CA ILE A 39 8.64 7.65 -12.60
C ILE A 39 7.35 8.44 -12.80
N LYS A 40 7.49 9.75 -13.08
CA LYS A 40 6.34 10.63 -13.36
C LYS A 40 5.96 10.66 -14.84
N ASP A 41 6.85 10.19 -15.70
CA ASP A 41 6.67 10.12 -17.14
C ASP A 41 5.62 9.03 -17.46
N ARG A 42 4.43 9.49 -17.84
CA ARG A 42 3.29 8.61 -18.10
C ARG A 42 3.46 7.79 -19.36
N GLU A 43 4.06 8.35 -20.40
CA GLU A 43 4.26 7.66 -21.69
C GLU A 43 5.25 6.51 -21.49
N LYS A 44 6.36 6.79 -20.84
CA LYS A 44 7.35 5.78 -20.50
C LYS A 44 6.83 4.67 -19.57
N LEU A 45 5.92 5.01 -18.65
CA LEU A 45 5.25 3.98 -17.83
C LEU A 45 4.35 3.07 -18.67
N ILE A 46 3.65 3.64 -19.66
CA ILE A 46 2.81 2.86 -20.58
C ILE A 46 3.67 1.89 -21.39
N GLU A 47 4.78 2.37 -21.96
CA GLU A 47 5.73 1.52 -22.71
C GLU A 47 6.26 0.35 -21.87
N ILE A 48 6.72 0.62 -20.64
CA ILE A 48 7.20 -0.42 -19.72
C ILE A 48 6.11 -1.45 -19.42
N HIS A 49 4.88 -1.00 -19.15
CA HIS A 49 3.78 -1.92 -18.88
C HIS A 49 3.37 -2.72 -20.13
N ASP A 50 3.52 -2.17 -21.34
CA ASP A 50 3.26 -2.87 -22.59
C ASP A 50 4.34 -3.93 -22.85
N GLU A 51 5.62 -3.59 -22.62
CA GLU A 51 6.75 -4.52 -22.71
C GLU A 51 6.63 -5.67 -21.70
N ASP A 52 6.31 -5.36 -20.43
CA ASP A 52 6.13 -6.36 -19.39
C ASP A 52 4.96 -7.32 -19.70
N ALA A 53 3.87 -6.78 -20.26
CA ALA A 53 2.72 -7.59 -20.66
C ALA A 53 3.06 -8.48 -21.88
N ALA A 54 3.78 -7.95 -22.88
CA ALA A 54 4.23 -8.73 -24.04
C ALA A 54 5.17 -9.86 -23.62
N PHE A 55 6.15 -9.56 -22.77
CA PHE A 55 7.06 -10.56 -22.21
C PHE A 55 6.31 -11.67 -21.45
N THR A 56 5.29 -11.28 -20.64
CA THR A 56 4.46 -12.26 -19.93
C THR A 56 3.65 -13.12 -20.90
N ALA A 57 3.11 -12.52 -21.96
CA ALA A 57 2.39 -13.25 -23.01
C ALA A 57 3.27 -14.27 -23.74
N GLU A 58 4.55 -13.98 -23.96
CA GLU A 58 5.51 -14.95 -24.52
C GLU A 58 5.62 -16.18 -23.61
N LYS A 59 5.73 -15.98 -22.28
CA LYS A 59 5.80 -17.10 -21.32
C LYS A 59 4.52 -17.93 -21.29
N LEU A 60 3.36 -17.30 -21.39
CA LEU A 60 2.08 -17.99 -21.49
C LEU A 60 1.96 -18.79 -22.80
N ASN A 61 2.46 -18.27 -23.92
CA ASN A 61 2.50 -18.98 -25.22
C ASN A 61 3.47 -20.17 -25.22
N GLU A 62 4.49 -20.17 -24.34
CA GLU A 62 5.35 -21.35 -24.08
C GLU A 62 4.60 -22.46 -23.30
N GLY A 63 3.33 -22.25 -22.93
CA GLY A 63 2.53 -23.19 -22.15
C GLY A 63 2.82 -23.14 -20.65
N LYS A 64 3.40 -22.04 -20.15
CA LYS A 64 3.69 -21.83 -18.73
C LYS A 64 2.57 -21.10 -18.03
N ASP A 65 2.34 -21.44 -16.76
CA ASP A 65 1.56 -20.61 -15.86
C ASP A 65 2.43 -19.51 -15.26
N VAL A 66 1.93 -18.30 -15.21
CA VAL A 66 2.64 -17.13 -14.67
C VAL A 66 1.93 -16.58 -13.47
N VAL A 67 2.64 -16.42 -12.35
CA VAL A 67 2.12 -15.83 -11.11
C VAL A 67 2.85 -14.52 -10.81
N PHE A 68 2.10 -13.42 -10.70
CA PHE A 68 2.61 -12.14 -10.23
C PHE A 68 2.53 -12.05 -8.71
N LEU A 69 3.65 -11.81 -8.06
CA LEU A 69 3.70 -11.54 -6.63
C LEU A 69 3.60 -10.03 -6.39
N THR A 70 2.67 -9.63 -5.55
CA THR A 70 2.51 -8.24 -5.11
C THR A 70 2.31 -8.17 -3.59
N ILE A 71 2.59 -7.02 -2.98
CA ILE A 71 2.39 -6.80 -1.55
C ILE A 71 0.97 -6.30 -1.32
N GLY A 72 0.29 -6.88 -0.33
CA GLY A 72 -1.08 -6.53 0.02
C GLY A 72 -2.09 -7.14 -0.95
N ASP A 73 -3.12 -6.37 -1.29
CA ASP A 73 -4.15 -6.79 -2.23
C ASP A 73 -3.86 -6.28 -3.64
N PRO A 74 -3.95 -7.11 -4.70
CA PRO A 74 -3.67 -6.70 -6.07
C PRO A 74 -4.62 -5.63 -6.60
N SER A 75 -5.81 -5.48 -6.05
CA SER A 75 -6.79 -4.47 -6.48
C SER A 75 -6.53 -3.08 -5.90
N ILE A 76 -5.67 -2.96 -4.87
CA ILE A 76 -5.42 -1.72 -4.14
C ILE A 76 -4.06 -1.11 -4.53
N TYR A 77 -4.06 -0.11 -5.41
CA TYR A 77 -2.87 0.64 -5.85
C TYR A 77 -1.69 -0.23 -6.30
N SER A 78 -1.97 -1.41 -6.86
CA SER A 78 -0.96 -2.34 -7.34
C SER A 78 -0.65 -2.14 -8.82
N THR A 79 0.65 -2.14 -9.15
CA THR A 79 1.12 -2.03 -10.53
C THR A 79 0.78 -3.27 -11.35
N CYS A 80 0.64 -4.45 -10.73
CA CYS A 80 0.27 -5.68 -11.43
C CYS A 80 -1.08 -5.57 -12.17
N MET A 81 -1.99 -4.68 -11.71
CA MET A 81 -3.26 -4.43 -12.39
C MET A 81 -3.10 -3.86 -13.80
N TYR A 82 -2.02 -3.15 -14.10
CA TYR A 82 -1.76 -2.63 -15.44
C TYR A 82 -1.41 -3.77 -16.40
N ILE A 83 -0.64 -4.76 -15.93
CA ILE A 83 -0.29 -5.95 -16.71
C ILE A 83 -1.50 -6.88 -16.85
N HIS A 84 -2.21 -7.16 -15.76
CA HIS A 84 -3.44 -7.94 -15.76
C HIS A 84 -4.44 -7.45 -16.82
N LYS A 85 -4.73 -6.14 -16.86
CA LYS A 85 -5.65 -5.56 -17.83
C LYS A 85 -5.17 -5.71 -19.28
N ARG A 86 -3.87 -5.67 -19.53
CA ARG A 86 -3.28 -5.85 -20.86
C ARG A 86 -3.40 -7.30 -21.33
N LEU A 87 -3.00 -8.24 -20.49
CA LEU A 87 -3.11 -9.67 -20.79
C LEU A 87 -4.57 -10.07 -21.08
N LYS A 88 -5.51 -9.53 -20.31
CA LYS A 88 -6.93 -9.74 -20.54
C LYS A 88 -7.41 -9.22 -21.90
N ARG A 89 -6.90 -8.05 -22.33
CA ARG A 89 -7.19 -7.50 -23.67
C ARG A 89 -6.56 -8.31 -24.80
N MET A 90 -5.43 -8.99 -24.53
CA MET A 90 -4.79 -9.91 -25.46
C MET A 90 -5.50 -11.27 -25.53
N GLY A 91 -6.53 -11.52 -24.72
CA GLY A 91 -7.31 -12.75 -24.72
C GLY A 91 -6.84 -13.84 -23.77
N TYR A 92 -5.86 -13.57 -22.89
CA TYR A 92 -5.41 -14.53 -21.87
C TYR A 92 -6.38 -14.59 -20.70
N GLU A 93 -6.59 -15.78 -20.17
CA GLU A 93 -7.27 -15.96 -18.89
C GLU A 93 -6.40 -15.46 -17.75
N THR A 94 -6.96 -14.66 -16.88
CA THR A 94 -6.25 -14.05 -15.76
C THR A 94 -7.14 -14.00 -14.53
N GLU A 95 -6.58 -14.32 -13.37
CA GLU A 95 -7.28 -14.33 -12.08
C GLU A 95 -6.58 -13.40 -11.09
N LEU A 96 -7.35 -12.77 -10.22
CA LEU A 96 -6.84 -11.99 -9.09
C LEU A 96 -7.08 -12.77 -7.81
N ILE A 97 -5.99 -13.12 -7.13
CA ILE A 97 -6.07 -13.74 -5.81
C ILE A 97 -6.07 -12.60 -4.78
N PRO A 98 -7.13 -12.43 -3.97
CA PRO A 98 -7.20 -11.37 -2.99
C PRO A 98 -6.16 -11.56 -1.89
N GLY A 99 -5.65 -10.47 -1.38
CA GLY A 99 -4.72 -10.44 -0.27
C GLY A 99 -5.23 -9.54 0.86
N ILE A 100 -4.41 -9.36 1.90
CA ILE A 100 -4.74 -8.46 3.00
C ILE A 100 -4.17 -7.07 2.66
N PRO A 101 -5.02 -6.04 2.44
CA PRO A 101 -4.55 -4.69 2.24
C PRO A 101 -3.73 -4.18 3.43
N SER A 102 -2.70 -3.37 3.17
CA SER A 102 -1.79 -2.88 4.22
C SER A 102 -2.51 -2.14 5.35
N PHE A 103 -3.60 -1.44 5.07
CA PHE A 103 -4.37 -0.73 6.09
C PHE A 103 -5.16 -1.68 7.00
N CYS A 104 -5.62 -2.84 6.50
CA CYS A 104 -6.22 -3.87 7.34
C CYS A 104 -5.17 -4.52 8.25
N ALA A 105 -3.99 -4.82 7.71
CA ALA A 105 -2.88 -5.35 8.51
C ALA A 105 -2.44 -4.35 9.59
N ALA A 106 -2.32 -3.06 9.25
CA ALA A 106 -1.96 -1.99 10.17
C ALA A 106 -3.01 -1.82 11.29
N ALA A 107 -4.31 -1.84 10.95
CA ALA A 107 -5.38 -1.75 11.94
C ALA A 107 -5.34 -2.91 12.94
N ALA A 108 -5.10 -4.13 12.47
CA ALA A 108 -4.94 -5.29 13.32
C ALA A 108 -3.72 -5.17 14.25
N ARG A 109 -2.59 -4.59 13.79
CA ARG A 109 -1.40 -4.36 14.62
C ARG A 109 -1.61 -3.26 15.65
N LEU A 110 -2.45 -2.28 15.37
CA LEU A 110 -2.80 -1.18 16.26
C LEU A 110 -3.99 -1.53 17.20
N ASP A 111 -4.57 -2.71 17.02
CA ASP A 111 -5.76 -3.17 17.75
C ASP A 111 -6.92 -2.16 17.67
N ILE A 112 -7.24 -1.74 16.44
CA ILE A 112 -8.35 -0.80 16.17
C ILE A 112 -9.24 -1.28 15.02
N SER A 113 -10.51 -0.93 15.08
CA SER A 113 -11.41 -1.01 13.92
C SER A 113 -11.12 0.14 12.96
N LEU A 114 -11.27 -0.09 11.66
CA LEU A 114 -11.21 0.97 10.64
C LEU A 114 -12.53 1.69 10.50
N SER A 115 -13.65 0.99 10.58
CA SER A 115 -14.97 1.59 10.57
C SER A 115 -15.94 0.78 11.43
N GLU A 116 -16.89 1.45 12.02
CA GLU A 116 -17.94 0.86 12.86
C GLU A 116 -19.28 1.45 12.45
N ASN A 117 -20.33 0.63 12.52
CA ASN A 117 -21.70 1.03 12.17
C ASN A 117 -21.77 1.72 10.79
N SER A 118 -22.00 3.03 10.77
CA SER A 118 -22.15 3.87 9.57
C SER A 118 -20.92 4.74 9.27
N ASP A 119 -19.79 4.48 9.91
CA ASP A 119 -18.56 5.24 9.66
C ASP A 119 -18.09 5.09 8.22
N GLU A 120 -17.75 6.19 7.58
CA GLU A 120 -17.11 6.17 6.27
C GLU A 120 -15.63 5.83 6.41
N LEU A 121 -15.10 5.12 5.41
CA LEU A 121 -13.68 4.77 5.33
C LEU A 121 -13.08 5.31 4.04
N HIS A 122 -12.13 6.23 4.16
CA HIS A 122 -11.43 6.86 3.05
C HIS A 122 -9.99 6.38 2.96
N ILE A 123 -9.63 5.78 1.81
CA ILE A 123 -8.27 5.32 1.53
C ILE A 123 -7.61 6.31 0.59
N ILE A 124 -6.64 7.05 1.11
CA ILE A 124 -6.10 8.25 0.48
C ILE A 124 -4.61 8.04 0.20
N PRO A 125 -4.18 8.05 -1.08
CA PRO A 125 -2.76 8.11 -1.38
C PRO A 125 -2.22 9.48 -0.99
N ALA A 126 -1.09 9.53 -0.28
CA ALA A 126 -0.50 10.79 0.22
C ALA A 126 -0.06 11.79 -0.87
N SER A 127 -0.23 11.45 -2.16
CA SER A 127 -0.11 12.39 -3.27
C SER A 127 -1.24 13.42 -3.33
N TYR A 128 -2.39 13.14 -2.71
CA TYR A 128 -3.49 14.10 -2.55
C TYR A 128 -3.18 15.12 -1.47
N GLY A 129 -3.86 16.26 -1.51
CA GLY A 129 -3.73 17.31 -0.51
C GLY A 129 -4.20 16.82 0.86
N VAL A 130 -3.34 16.98 1.89
CA VAL A 130 -3.66 16.57 3.27
C VAL A 130 -4.88 17.34 3.77
N GLU A 131 -4.87 18.66 3.61
CA GLU A 131 -5.90 19.56 4.07
C GLU A 131 -7.29 19.27 3.48
N GLU A 132 -7.35 19.00 2.17
CA GLU A 132 -8.61 18.64 1.49
C GLU A 132 -9.16 17.32 1.99
N SER A 133 -8.28 16.34 2.18
CA SER A 133 -8.66 15.01 2.67
C SER A 133 -9.17 15.02 4.11
N MET A 134 -8.72 15.97 4.94
CA MET A 134 -9.17 16.10 6.33
C MET A 134 -10.59 16.65 6.47
N ARG A 135 -11.18 17.19 5.41
CA ARG A 135 -12.59 17.63 5.39
C ARG A 135 -13.58 16.47 5.28
N LEU A 136 -13.09 15.29 4.89
CA LEU A 136 -13.92 14.08 4.81
C LEU A 136 -14.30 13.62 6.22
N GLN A 137 -15.52 13.13 6.40
CA GLN A 137 -15.97 12.56 7.67
C GLN A 137 -15.54 11.08 7.76
N GLY A 138 -15.44 10.55 8.97
CA GLY A 138 -15.09 9.15 9.21
C GLY A 138 -13.58 8.89 9.27
N THR A 139 -13.20 7.67 9.04
CA THR A 139 -11.79 7.22 9.12
C THR A 139 -11.04 7.55 7.84
N LYS A 140 -9.89 8.17 7.98
CA LYS A 140 -8.96 8.48 6.88
C LYS A 140 -7.71 7.63 7.03
N VAL A 141 -7.41 6.88 5.99
CA VAL A 141 -6.18 6.09 5.89
C VAL A 141 -5.26 6.71 4.85
N PHE A 142 -4.16 7.29 5.29
CA PHE A 142 -3.15 7.86 4.40
C PHE A 142 -2.09 6.82 4.09
N MET A 143 -2.00 6.44 2.82
CA MET A 143 -1.02 5.47 2.33
C MET A 143 0.16 6.15 1.64
N LYS A 144 1.36 5.55 1.71
CA LYS A 144 2.58 6.01 1.03
C LYS A 144 3.02 7.41 1.49
N SER A 145 2.84 7.70 2.77
CA SER A 145 3.00 9.05 3.33
C SER A 145 4.45 9.49 3.59
N GLY A 146 5.43 8.60 3.46
CA GLY A 146 6.81 8.87 3.85
C GLY A 146 7.45 10.14 3.27
N ARG A 147 7.01 10.60 2.08
CA ARG A 147 7.50 11.86 1.49
C ARG A 147 6.81 13.11 2.03
N LYS A 148 5.61 12.96 2.59
CA LYS A 148 4.79 14.05 3.12
C LYS A 148 4.66 13.99 4.65
N MET A 149 5.50 13.19 5.30
CA MET A 149 5.44 12.93 6.72
C MET A 149 5.38 14.21 7.54
N ALA A 150 6.33 15.13 7.32
CA ALA A 150 6.39 16.40 8.05
C ALA A 150 5.15 17.28 7.80
N GLU A 151 4.59 17.27 6.57
CA GLU A 151 3.36 18.00 6.23
C GLU A 151 2.15 17.42 6.98
N VAL A 152 2.01 16.08 6.96
CA VAL A 152 0.91 15.39 7.66
C VAL A 152 1.02 15.62 9.16
N LYS A 153 2.20 15.40 9.76
CA LYS A 153 2.40 15.58 11.21
C LYS A 153 2.10 17.01 11.64
N ARG A 154 2.63 17.99 10.92
CA ARG A 154 2.37 19.42 11.22
C ARG A 154 0.87 19.70 11.20
N PHE A 155 0.16 19.26 10.17
CA PHE A 155 -1.28 19.45 10.07
C PHE A 155 -2.03 18.81 11.24
N LEU A 156 -1.67 17.59 11.65
CA LEU A 156 -2.27 16.90 12.79
C LEU A 156 -2.08 17.69 14.09
N VAL A 157 -0.85 18.15 14.34
CA VAL A 157 -0.54 18.93 15.56
C VAL A 157 -1.26 20.29 15.57
N GLU A 158 -1.23 21.04 14.46
CA GLU A 158 -1.88 22.35 14.35
C GLU A 158 -3.40 22.29 14.53
N ASN A 159 -4.03 21.15 14.21
CA ASN A 159 -5.46 20.94 14.31
C ASN A 159 -5.88 20.05 15.49
N ALA A 160 -4.93 19.72 16.39
CA ALA A 160 -5.16 18.84 17.55
C ALA A 160 -5.87 17.52 17.17
N LEU A 161 -5.44 16.90 16.05
CA LEU A 161 -6.01 15.65 15.56
C LEU A 161 -5.16 14.47 16.03
N GLU A 162 -5.84 13.43 16.51
CA GLU A 162 -5.20 12.18 16.90
C GLU A 162 -5.06 11.25 15.70
N ALA A 163 -3.85 10.73 15.55
CA ALA A 163 -3.51 9.76 14.52
C ALA A 163 -2.71 8.61 15.12
N LYS A 164 -2.89 7.44 14.55
CA LYS A 164 -2.00 6.29 14.75
C LYS A 164 -1.23 6.01 13.47
N MET A 165 -0.04 5.46 13.62
CA MET A 165 0.79 5.14 12.45
C MET A 165 1.47 3.79 12.59
N VAL A 166 1.61 3.10 11.47
CA VAL A 166 2.46 1.92 11.36
C VAL A 166 3.50 2.16 10.27
N GLU A 167 4.75 1.87 10.59
CA GLU A 167 5.85 1.84 9.64
C GLU A 167 6.32 0.40 9.47
N ASN A 168 6.54 -0.05 8.22
CA ASN A 168 7.03 -1.39 7.87
C ASN A 168 6.18 -2.54 8.47
N CYS A 169 4.86 -2.42 8.43
CA CYS A 169 3.93 -3.40 9.01
C CYS A 169 4.28 -4.84 8.59
N GLY A 170 4.44 -5.73 9.58
CA GLY A 170 4.76 -7.14 9.37
C GLY A 170 6.22 -7.45 8.99
N MET A 171 7.12 -6.46 9.04
CA MET A 171 8.56 -6.64 8.81
C MET A 171 9.33 -6.59 10.14
N ASP A 172 10.57 -7.11 10.17
CA ASP A 172 11.44 -7.07 11.36
C ASP A 172 11.69 -5.63 11.87
N SER A 173 11.57 -4.65 10.98
CA SER A 173 11.70 -3.22 11.29
C SER A 173 10.37 -2.51 11.55
N GLU A 174 9.32 -3.26 11.88
CA GLU A 174 8.00 -2.70 12.21
C GLU A 174 8.09 -1.73 13.39
N LYS A 175 7.39 -0.60 13.24
CA LYS A 175 7.21 0.37 14.33
C LYS A 175 5.74 0.78 14.40
N LEU A 176 5.23 0.83 15.62
CA LEU A 176 3.86 1.24 15.93
C LEU A 176 3.90 2.57 16.69
N TYR A 177 3.03 3.48 16.32
CA TYR A 177 2.87 4.78 16.97
C TYR A 177 1.39 4.96 17.29
N PHE A 178 1.08 5.16 18.55
CA PHE A 178 -0.30 5.15 19.06
C PHE A 178 -0.89 6.54 19.27
N SER A 179 -0.05 7.58 19.22
CA SER A 179 -0.48 8.98 19.31
C SER A 179 0.24 9.86 18.27
N THR A 180 -0.31 11.03 18.00
CA THR A 180 0.28 12.02 17.09
C THR A 180 1.65 12.49 17.57
N GLU A 181 1.88 12.58 18.89
CA GLU A 181 3.17 13.00 19.44
C GLU A 181 4.27 11.99 19.15
N GLU A 182 3.97 10.68 19.23
CA GLU A 182 4.95 9.61 18.97
C GLU A 182 5.40 9.55 17.50
N ILE A 183 4.60 10.08 16.57
CA ILE A 183 4.88 10.02 15.14
C ILE A 183 6.12 10.84 14.80
N PRO A 184 7.15 10.26 14.14
CA PRO A 184 8.37 10.98 13.79
C PRO A 184 8.14 11.97 12.64
N GLU A 185 9.04 12.93 12.46
CA GLU A 185 9.00 13.87 11.33
C GLU A 185 9.42 13.22 10.00
N GLN A 186 10.09 12.08 10.05
CA GLN A 186 10.54 11.33 8.88
C GLN A 186 10.28 9.84 9.07
N ALA A 187 9.75 9.22 8.04
CA ALA A 187 9.56 7.78 8.00
C ALA A 187 9.77 7.22 6.59
N GLY A 188 9.85 5.89 6.50
CA GLY A 188 10.05 5.19 5.24
C GLY A 188 8.83 5.22 4.31
N TYR A 189 8.99 4.62 3.14
CA TYR A 189 7.93 4.52 2.14
C TYR A 189 6.72 3.72 2.63
N TYR A 190 6.96 2.68 3.41
CA TYR A 190 5.91 1.80 3.96
C TYR A 190 5.29 2.35 5.25
N SER A 191 4.98 3.64 5.25
CA SER A 191 4.30 4.31 6.37
C SER A 191 2.83 4.55 6.04
N LEU A 192 1.97 4.28 7.00
CA LEU A 192 0.54 4.38 6.90
C LEU A 192 -0.02 5.05 8.16
N PHE A 193 -0.80 6.11 7.97
CA PHE A 193 -1.54 6.78 9.05
C PHE A 193 -2.99 6.36 9.06
N ILE A 194 -3.56 6.25 10.24
CA ILE A 194 -5.00 6.08 10.46
C ILE A 194 -5.46 7.20 11.38
N ILE A 195 -6.37 8.02 10.88
CA ILE A 195 -6.97 9.15 11.57
C ILE A 195 -8.45 8.86 11.65
N LYS A 196 -8.97 8.74 12.87
CA LYS A 196 -10.41 8.52 13.10
C LYS A 196 -11.02 9.82 13.63
N ASP A 197 -12.15 10.20 13.07
CA ASP A 197 -12.97 11.20 13.74
C ASP A 197 -13.56 10.59 15.03
N GLU A 198 -13.77 11.40 16.04
CA GLU A 198 -14.50 10.92 17.22
C GLU A 198 -15.90 10.41 16.80
N SER A 199 -16.17 9.14 17.06
CA SER A 199 -17.50 8.56 16.78
C SER A 199 -18.57 9.31 17.58
N GLU A 200 -19.81 9.34 17.06
CA GLU A 200 -20.93 9.95 17.79
C GLU A 200 -21.11 9.33 19.19
N THR A 201 -20.77 8.06 19.36
CA THR A 201 -20.81 7.34 20.63
C THR A 201 -19.80 7.90 21.62
N GLN A 202 -18.54 8.11 21.17
CA GLN A 202 -17.50 8.71 22.02
C GLN A 202 -17.80 10.17 22.37
N ARG A 203 -18.41 10.94 21.45
CA ARG A 203 -18.88 12.32 21.72
C ARG A 203 -20.01 12.35 22.75
N LYS A 204 -20.89 11.33 22.77
CA LYS A 204 -21.98 11.22 23.76
C LYS A 204 -21.48 10.83 25.15
N ASP A 205 -20.46 9.97 25.22
CA ASP A 205 -19.92 9.55 26.52
C ASP A 205 -19.11 10.65 27.18
N ARG A 206 -18.31 11.44 26.43
CA ARG A 206 -17.64 12.66 26.99
C ARG A 206 -18.57 13.78 27.45
N ARG A 207 -19.85 13.76 27.03
CA ARG A 207 -20.83 14.75 27.50
C ARG A 207 -21.58 14.32 28.76
N LYS A 208 -21.32 13.09 29.25
CA LYS A 208 -21.94 12.55 30.48
C LYS A 208 -21.01 12.63 31.69
N ASP A 209 -19.72 12.92 31.48
CA ASP A 209 -18.73 13.25 32.51
C ASP A 209 -18.62 14.79 32.68
#